data_2d1a3d84c8205ee7ef5e17bb95c58168
#
_entry.id   2d1a3d84c8205ee7ef5e17bb95c58168
#
_cell.length_a   1.000
_cell.length_b   1.000
_cell.length_c   1.000
_cell.angle_alpha   90.00
_cell.angle_beta   90.00
_cell.angle_gamma   90.00
#
_symmetry.space_group_name_H-M   'P 1'
#
loop_
_entity.id
_entity.type
_entity.pdbx_description
1 polymer ?
#
loop_
_entity_poly.entity_id
_entity_poly.type
_entity_poly.pdbx_seq_one_letter_code
_entity_poly.pdbx_strand_id
1 'polypeptide(L)'
;MNIVSKNPRFLFLAAMLAGTASGSVAAQAQELPEAGISGSVTDTSAPQAAEMTEGPEIEGIISARSGDRMQVTAADGTKSVITINDATKIKASGGFLGLNRSRLAATSLLNGLPVTVKTWQSGGELVASEIDLKNKDLKTAAMIHNGTDQRFAEQTAATEALRGRMADIDKYNIKGTTNVNFDTGKAVLSAQAQDELCATASSAEGMNNALLLVVGYTDSVGSQEYNQVLSEKRASRVVNYLQQACGWKPYRMLTPTGMSEADPLASNDTVEGKAQNRRVAVNILVSKGLDGL
;
A
#
# COMPACT_ATOMS: atom_id res chain seq x y z
N MET A 1 -40.94 -19.99 31.92
CA MET A 1 -39.60 -20.01 32.53
C MET A 1 -38.87 -18.77 31.98
N ASN A 2 -38.87 -17.70 32.78
CA ASN A 2 -38.33 -16.38 32.39
C ASN A 2 -36.81 -16.33 32.55
N ILE A 3 -36.09 -15.87 31.54
CA ILE A 3 -34.72 -15.39 31.72
C ILE A 3 -34.62 -13.99 31.09
N VAL A 4 -34.56 -13.00 31.97
CA VAL A 4 -34.28 -11.60 31.69
C VAL A 4 -32.77 -11.44 31.52
N SER A 5 -32.32 -10.88 30.41
CA SER A 5 -30.92 -10.44 30.23
C SER A 5 -30.84 -8.91 30.27
N LYS A 6 -30.03 -8.42 31.22
CA LYS A 6 -29.75 -7.01 31.51
C LYS A 6 -28.71 -6.44 30.56
N ASN A 7 -29.02 -5.31 29.93
CA ASN A 7 -28.03 -4.46 29.24
C ASN A 7 -27.29 -3.57 30.23
N PRO A 8 -25.97 -3.38 30.10
CA PRO A 8 -25.29 -2.25 30.73
C PRO A 8 -25.19 -1.07 29.75
N ARG A 9 -25.74 0.05 30.19
CA ARG A 9 -25.61 1.38 29.59
C ARG A 9 -24.20 1.90 29.85
N PHE A 10 -23.45 2.24 28.81
CA PHE A 10 -22.26 3.06 28.90
C PHE A 10 -22.63 4.54 28.77
N LEU A 11 -22.36 5.26 29.82
CA LEU A 11 -22.49 6.71 29.95
C LEU A 11 -21.21 7.34 29.39
N PHE A 12 -21.30 8.15 28.33
CA PHE A 12 -20.21 9.02 27.92
C PHE A 12 -20.47 10.43 28.46
N LEU A 13 -19.55 10.85 29.31
CA LEU A 13 -19.52 12.20 29.91
C LEU A 13 -18.84 13.14 28.90
N ALA A 14 -19.55 14.11 28.39
CA ALA A 14 -19.02 15.20 27.58
C ALA A 14 -18.57 16.34 28.51
N ALA A 15 -17.30 16.71 28.48
CA ALA A 15 -16.79 17.92 29.09
C ALA A 15 -16.62 19.00 28.02
N MET A 16 -17.46 20.00 28.05
CA MET A 16 -17.29 21.27 27.33
C MET A 16 -16.35 22.18 28.14
N LEU A 17 -15.36 22.74 27.46
CA LEU A 17 -14.63 23.93 27.94
C LEU A 17 -14.63 24.96 26.81
N ALA A 18 -15.45 25.97 26.99
CA ALA A 18 -15.42 27.22 26.23
C ALA A 18 -14.41 28.15 26.90
N GLY A 19 -13.62 28.83 26.10
CA GLY A 19 -12.72 29.88 26.57
C GLY A 19 -12.34 30.81 25.42
N THR A 20 -13.14 31.86 25.25
CA THR A 20 -12.82 33.01 24.40
C THR A 20 -11.98 34.00 25.20
N ALA A 21 -10.86 34.49 24.68
CA ALA A 21 -10.31 35.78 25.03
C ALA A 21 -9.48 36.36 23.89
N SER A 22 -10.02 37.34 23.23
CA SER A 22 -9.35 38.28 22.37
C SER A 22 -8.55 39.27 23.24
N GLY A 23 -7.28 39.45 22.92
CA GLY A 23 -6.43 40.47 23.55
C GLY A 23 -5.37 40.95 22.59
N SER A 24 -5.66 42.03 21.90
CA SER A 24 -4.71 42.85 21.19
C SER A 24 -3.84 43.64 22.19
N VAL A 25 -2.51 43.50 22.13
CA VAL A 25 -1.57 44.37 22.85
C VAL A 25 -0.57 44.99 21.87
N ALA A 26 -0.56 46.32 21.94
CA ALA A 26 0.25 47.21 21.16
C ALA A 26 1.74 47.06 21.46
N ALA A 27 2.54 47.30 20.43
CA ALA A 27 3.99 47.42 20.51
C ALA A 27 4.40 48.66 21.28
N GLN A 28 5.21 48.51 22.34
CA GLN A 28 6.00 49.56 22.93
C GLN A 28 7.45 49.15 22.83
N ALA A 29 8.21 49.98 22.12
CA ALA A 29 9.65 49.96 22.10
C ALA A 29 10.19 50.44 23.46
N GLN A 30 11.02 49.62 24.09
CA GLN A 30 11.86 50.04 25.23
C GLN A 30 13.33 49.83 24.87
N GLU A 31 14.06 50.94 25.05
CA GLU A 31 15.50 51.04 24.91
C GLU A 31 16.23 50.10 25.87
N LEU A 32 17.33 49.53 25.36
CA LEU A 32 18.28 48.68 26.07
C LEU A 32 19.23 49.53 26.95
N PRO A 33 19.56 49.13 28.18
CA PRO A 33 20.77 49.54 28.83
C PRO A 33 21.90 48.56 28.46
N GLU A 34 23.02 49.14 28.02
CA GLU A 34 24.28 48.44 27.83
C GLU A 34 24.76 47.85 29.17
N ALA A 35 24.82 46.54 29.26
CA ALA A 35 25.50 45.84 30.33
C ALA A 35 26.61 44.98 29.73
N GLY A 36 27.82 45.20 30.23
CA GLY A 36 29.05 44.62 29.76
C GLY A 36 29.05 43.09 29.66
N ILE A 37 29.47 42.62 28.50
CA ILE A 37 29.64 41.22 28.19
C ILE A 37 30.99 40.78 28.80
N SER A 38 30.94 40.14 29.98
CA SER A 38 32.00 39.21 30.39
C SER A 38 31.78 37.91 29.61
N GLY A 39 32.46 37.79 28.50
CA GLY A 39 32.46 36.56 27.70
C GLY A 39 33.18 35.44 28.47
N SER A 40 32.46 34.55 29.07
CA SER A 40 32.99 33.20 29.29
C SER A 40 32.96 32.48 27.93
N VAL A 41 34.12 32.30 27.34
CA VAL A 41 34.32 31.42 26.21
C VAL A 41 33.97 30.03 26.68
N THR A 42 32.74 29.58 26.42
CA THR A 42 32.43 28.15 26.46
C THR A 42 33.18 27.56 25.27
N ASP A 43 34.21 26.85 25.60
CA ASP A 43 34.97 26.01 24.67
C ASP A 43 33.98 25.03 24.05
N THR A 44 33.48 25.36 22.85
CA THR A 44 32.72 24.44 22.04
C THR A 44 33.74 23.49 21.42
N SER A 45 34.19 22.52 22.23
CA SER A 45 34.97 21.41 21.73
C SER A 45 34.18 20.81 20.55
N ALA A 46 34.78 20.90 19.37
CA ALA A 46 34.31 20.15 18.21
C ALA A 46 34.04 18.70 18.66
N PRO A 47 32.98 18.03 18.14
CA PRO A 47 32.70 16.66 18.53
C PRO A 47 33.97 15.86 18.32
N GLN A 48 34.52 15.33 19.44
CA GLN A 48 35.72 14.52 19.46
C GLN A 48 35.50 13.39 18.46
N ALA A 49 36.32 13.32 17.41
CA ALA A 49 36.30 12.19 16.47
C ALA A 49 36.37 10.91 17.32
N ALA A 50 35.33 10.08 17.25
CA ALA A 50 35.27 8.86 18.02
C ALA A 50 36.57 8.09 17.76
N GLU A 51 37.37 7.85 18.81
CA GLU A 51 38.64 7.12 18.70
C GLU A 51 38.31 5.72 18.16
N MET A 52 38.77 5.45 16.95
CA MET A 52 38.66 4.11 16.37
C MET A 52 39.70 3.22 17.03
N THR A 53 39.25 2.24 17.78
CA THR A 53 40.10 1.20 18.34
C THR A 53 40.12 -0.03 17.44
N GLU A 54 41.19 -0.80 17.45
CA GLU A 54 41.26 -2.06 16.71
C GLU A 54 40.21 -3.03 17.24
N GLY A 55 39.33 -3.47 16.34
CA GLY A 55 38.26 -4.43 16.63
C GLY A 55 38.69 -5.87 16.40
N PRO A 56 37.82 -6.85 16.69
CA PRO A 56 38.11 -8.25 16.43
C PRO A 56 38.30 -8.58 14.98
N GLU A 57 39.17 -9.52 14.65
CA GLU A 57 39.23 -10.16 13.37
C GLU A 57 38.10 -11.21 13.26
N ILE A 58 37.28 -11.12 12.19
CA ILE A 58 36.08 -11.95 12.01
C ILE A 58 36.30 -12.81 10.75
N GLU A 59 36.30 -14.13 10.95
CA GLU A 59 36.33 -15.11 9.88
C GLU A 59 34.98 -15.77 9.72
N GLY A 60 34.46 -15.83 8.49
CA GLY A 60 33.15 -16.44 8.25
C GLY A 60 32.71 -16.30 6.78
N ILE A 61 31.40 -16.49 6.59
CA ILE A 61 30.77 -16.40 5.27
C ILE A 61 29.86 -15.15 5.24
N ILE A 62 29.93 -14.37 4.16
CA ILE A 62 28.98 -13.27 3.94
C ILE A 62 27.57 -13.86 3.81
N SER A 63 26.74 -13.67 4.81
CA SER A 63 25.38 -14.22 4.85
C SER A 63 24.31 -13.23 4.35
N ALA A 64 24.58 -11.92 4.46
CA ALA A 64 23.70 -10.90 3.90
C ALA A 64 24.48 -9.61 3.60
N ARG A 65 23.99 -8.84 2.63
CA ARG A 65 24.53 -7.54 2.30
C ARG A 65 23.42 -6.56 1.89
N SER A 66 23.51 -5.34 2.38
CA SER A 66 22.58 -4.24 2.03
C SER A 66 23.34 -2.92 2.06
N GLY A 67 23.56 -2.33 0.88
CA GLY A 67 24.32 -1.08 0.76
C GLY A 67 25.76 -1.21 1.29
N ASP A 68 26.08 -0.42 2.29
CA ASP A 68 27.36 -0.35 3.00
C ASP A 68 27.45 -1.35 4.16
N ARG A 69 26.40 -2.12 4.47
CA ARG A 69 26.37 -3.10 5.58
C ARG A 69 26.54 -4.51 5.06
N MET A 70 27.38 -5.25 5.76
CA MET A 70 27.66 -6.67 5.48
C MET A 70 27.49 -7.47 6.77
N GLN A 71 26.76 -8.59 6.68
CA GLN A 71 26.65 -9.56 7.77
C GLN A 71 27.56 -10.73 7.46
N VAL A 72 28.47 -11.05 8.39
CA VAL A 72 29.33 -12.22 8.33
C VAL A 72 28.87 -13.21 9.40
N THR A 73 28.64 -14.45 9.00
CA THR A 73 28.31 -15.55 9.90
C THR A 73 29.56 -16.43 10.07
N ALA A 74 30.08 -16.50 11.28
CA ALA A 74 31.21 -17.33 11.64
C ALA A 74 30.84 -18.83 11.72
N ALA A 75 31.82 -19.70 11.82
CA ALA A 75 31.61 -21.16 11.84
C ALA A 75 30.80 -21.64 13.07
N ASP A 76 30.82 -20.90 14.16
CA ASP A 76 30.05 -21.16 15.37
C ASP A 76 28.58 -20.66 15.26
N GLY A 77 28.19 -20.03 14.14
CA GLY A 77 26.88 -19.46 13.91
C GLY A 77 26.73 -18.01 14.39
N THR A 78 27.76 -17.40 14.99
CA THR A 78 27.74 -16.00 15.41
C THR A 78 27.61 -15.09 14.19
N LYS A 79 26.69 -14.10 14.27
CA LYS A 79 26.42 -13.13 13.20
C LYS A 79 26.95 -11.76 13.62
N SER A 80 27.86 -11.22 12.83
CA SER A 80 28.42 -9.89 13.02
C SER A 80 28.02 -8.98 11.84
N VAL A 81 27.48 -7.80 12.16
CA VAL A 81 27.17 -6.77 11.18
C VAL A 81 28.34 -5.79 11.13
N ILE A 82 28.89 -5.59 9.93
CA ILE A 82 30.11 -4.82 9.70
C ILE A 82 29.79 -3.75 8.64
N THR A 83 30.16 -2.51 8.89
CA THR A 83 30.04 -1.41 7.94
C THR A 83 31.25 -1.36 7.01
N ILE A 84 31.02 -1.17 5.75
CA ILE A 84 32.04 -1.04 4.68
C ILE A 84 32.02 0.41 4.20
N ASN A 85 33.16 1.01 4.03
CA ASN A 85 33.30 2.37 3.52
C ASN A 85 34.40 2.44 2.45
N ASP A 86 34.62 3.62 1.89
CA ASP A 86 35.62 3.84 0.83
C ASP A 86 37.07 3.60 1.29
N ALA A 87 37.33 3.66 2.60
CA ALA A 87 38.64 3.38 3.18
C ALA A 87 38.88 1.87 3.35
N THR A 88 37.85 1.03 3.26
CA THR A 88 37.96 -0.44 3.39
C THR A 88 38.78 -1.00 2.23
N LYS A 89 39.83 -1.75 2.57
CA LYS A 89 40.70 -2.43 1.58
C LYS A 89 40.19 -3.83 1.34
N ILE A 90 39.71 -4.09 0.12
CA ILE A 90 39.23 -5.41 -0.27
C ILE A 90 40.28 -6.08 -1.16
N LYS A 91 40.76 -7.25 -0.75
CA LYS A 91 41.85 -7.96 -1.41
C LYS A 91 41.43 -9.39 -1.71
N ALA A 92 41.73 -9.83 -2.96
CA ALA A 92 41.60 -11.23 -3.32
C ALA A 92 42.98 -11.83 -3.50
N SER A 93 43.24 -12.93 -2.81
CA SER A 93 44.45 -13.73 -2.94
C SER A 93 44.26 -14.86 -3.96
N GLY A 94 45.29 -15.10 -4.82
CA GLY A 94 45.23 -16.16 -5.79
C GLY A 94 46.63 -16.58 -6.31
N GLY A 95 46.69 -17.67 -7.06
CA GLY A 95 47.94 -18.25 -7.59
C GLY A 95 48.59 -19.27 -6.67
N PHE A 96 49.63 -19.93 -7.20
CA PHE A 96 50.47 -20.87 -6.41
C PHE A 96 51.19 -20.06 -5.33
N LEU A 97 50.97 -20.35 -4.07
CA LEU A 97 51.46 -19.65 -2.87
C LEU A 97 50.72 -18.34 -2.48
N GLY A 98 49.59 -17.98 -3.12
CA GLY A 98 48.81 -16.81 -2.68
C GLY A 98 49.47 -15.45 -2.91
N LEU A 99 50.50 -15.36 -3.70
CA LEU A 99 51.35 -14.18 -3.90
C LEU A 99 50.69 -13.10 -4.80
N ASN A 100 49.69 -13.49 -5.61
CA ASN A 100 49.01 -12.56 -6.49
C ASN A 100 47.80 -11.95 -5.75
N ARG A 101 47.93 -10.70 -5.33
CA ARG A 101 46.85 -9.93 -4.65
C ARG A 101 46.29 -8.88 -5.58
N SER A 102 44.98 -8.90 -5.79
CA SER A 102 44.24 -7.86 -6.53
C SER A 102 43.37 -7.06 -5.60
N ARG A 103 43.26 -5.75 -5.82
CA ARG A 103 42.27 -4.89 -5.17
C ARG A 103 40.94 -5.06 -5.85
N LEU A 104 39.88 -5.18 -5.05
CA LEU A 104 38.52 -5.36 -5.53
C LEU A 104 37.63 -4.18 -5.09
N ALA A 105 36.58 -3.93 -5.85
CA ALA A 105 35.52 -3.03 -5.46
C ALA A 105 34.55 -3.73 -4.49
N ALA A 106 33.84 -2.93 -3.68
CA ALA A 106 32.84 -3.45 -2.74
C ALA A 106 31.76 -4.30 -3.43
N THR A 107 31.43 -4.03 -4.69
CA THR A 107 30.48 -4.83 -5.51
C THR A 107 30.87 -6.28 -5.72
N SER A 108 32.15 -6.61 -5.53
CA SER A 108 32.65 -8.00 -5.63
C SER A 108 32.37 -8.86 -4.40
N LEU A 109 31.90 -8.26 -3.29
CA LEU A 109 31.53 -8.98 -2.07
C LEU A 109 30.15 -9.59 -2.22
N LEU A 110 30.08 -10.80 -2.76
CA LEU A 110 28.84 -11.53 -2.97
C LEU A 110 28.44 -12.35 -1.73
N ASN A 111 27.17 -12.57 -1.53
CA ASN A 111 26.69 -13.50 -0.49
C ASN A 111 27.22 -14.92 -0.77
N GLY A 112 27.58 -15.63 0.29
CA GLY A 112 28.18 -16.96 0.21
C GLY A 112 29.71 -16.97 0.13
N LEU A 113 30.37 -15.80 0.02
CA LEU A 113 31.83 -15.72 0.01
C LEU A 113 32.43 -15.95 1.40
N PRO A 114 33.39 -16.87 1.57
CA PRO A 114 34.24 -16.91 2.75
C PRO A 114 35.19 -15.70 2.76
N VAL A 115 35.22 -15.00 3.90
CA VAL A 115 36.02 -13.80 4.08
C VAL A 115 36.70 -13.79 5.46
N THR A 116 37.83 -13.12 5.54
CA THR A 116 38.46 -12.70 6.81
C THR A 116 38.42 -11.18 6.84
N VAL A 117 37.80 -10.62 7.89
CA VAL A 117 37.55 -9.18 8.01
C VAL A 117 38.29 -8.66 9.23
N LYS A 118 39.23 -7.72 9.02
CA LYS A 118 39.81 -6.92 10.08
C LYS A 118 38.91 -5.72 10.30
N THR A 119 38.60 -5.45 11.56
CA THR A 119 37.64 -4.40 11.91
C THR A 119 38.28 -3.31 12.76
N TRP A 120 37.68 -2.11 12.68
CA TRP A 120 37.80 -1.06 13.68
C TRP A 120 36.49 -0.98 14.47
N GLN A 121 36.60 -0.68 15.73
CA GLN A 121 35.43 -0.45 16.58
C GLN A 121 35.30 1.04 16.88
N SER A 122 34.14 1.60 16.56
CA SER A 122 33.79 2.99 16.84
C SER A 122 32.40 3.05 17.46
N GLY A 123 32.29 3.48 18.71
CA GLY A 123 30.98 3.62 19.37
C GLY A 123 30.13 2.35 19.45
N GLY A 124 30.76 1.15 19.41
CA GLY A 124 30.06 -0.13 19.38
C GLY A 124 29.74 -0.67 17.98
N GLU A 125 29.97 0.10 16.93
CA GLU A 125 29.86 -0.37 15.55
C GLU A 125 31.20 -0.92 15.05
N LEU A 126 31.11 -2.01 14.25
CA LEU A 126 32.26 -2.61 13.58
C LEU A 126 32.38 -2.04 12.17
N VAL A 127 33.53 -1.48 11.84
CA VAL A 127 33.85 -0.95 10.51
C VAL A 127 34.99 -1.77 9.90
N ALA A 128 34.81 -2.26 8.68
CA ALA A 128 35.85 -3.04 8.02
C ALA A 128 37.04 -2.15 7.62
N SER A 129 38.23 -2.51 8.06
CA SER A 129 39.50 -1.92 7.60
C SER A 129 40.07 -2.67 6.39
N GLU A 130 40.05 -3.99 6.46
CA GLU A 130 40.55 -4.89 5.41
C GLU A 130 39.66 -6.13 5.32
N ILE A 131 39.35 -6.54 4.09
CA ILE A 131 38.59 -7.78 3.79
C ILE A 131 39.45 -8.62 2.86
N ASP A 132 39.82 -9.79 3.34
CA ASP A 132 40.58 -10.77 2.57
C ASP A 132 39.68 -11.92 2.11
N LEU A 133 39.80 -12.29 0.85
CA LEU A 133 39.08 -13.43 0.24
C LEU A 133 39.97 -14.18 -0.77
N LYS A 134 39.52 -15.34 -1.21
CA LYS A 134 40.25 -16.13 -2.21
C LYS A 134 39.63 -15.97 -3.61
N ASN A 135 40.43 -15.75 -4.61
CA ASN A 135 40.00 -15.64 -6.02
C ASN A 135 39.19 -16.85 -6.50
N LYS A 136 39.47 -18.04 -5.98
CA LYS A 136 38.75 -19.27 -6.33
C LYS A 136 37.30 -19.17 -5.82
N ASP A 137 37.09 -18.72 -4.59
CA ASP A 137 35.79 -18.62 -3.98
C ASP A 137 34.97 -17.50 -4.62
N LEU A 138 35.63 -16.38 -4.99
CA LEU A 138 35.00 -15.30 -5.75
C LEU A 138 34.44 -15.78 -7.09
N LYS A 139 35.26 -16.57 -7.86
CA LYS A 139 34.80 -17.14 -9.14
C LYS A 139 33.60 -18.07 -8.96
N THR A 140 33.64 -18.91 -7.93
CA THR A 140 32.54 -19.84 -7.63
C THR A 140 31.27 -19.07 -7.23
N ALA A 141 31.36 -18.07 -6.33
CA ALA A 141 30.24 -17.25 -5.94
C ALA A 141 29.65 -16.46 -7.13
N ALA A 142 30.50 -15.89 -7.98
CA ALA A 142 30.06 -15.20 -9.20
C ALA A 142 29.35 -16.14 -10.18
N MET A 143 29.83 -17.36 -10.33
CA MET A 143 29.20 -18.38 -11.19
C MET A 143 27.80 -18.75 -10.66
N ILE A 144 27.67 -18.97 -9.36
CA ILE A 144 26.37 -19.28 -8.73
C ILE A 144 25.42 -18.10 -8.89
N HIS A 145 25.88 -16.88 -8.57
CA HIS A 145 25.07 -15.67 -8.68
C HIS A 145 24.55 -15.50 -10.12
N ASN A 146 25.44 -15.50 -11.11
CA ASN A 146 25.05 -15.33 -12.51
C ASN A 146 24.16 -16.47 -13.01
N GLY A 147 24.39 -17.70 -12.55
CA GLY A 147 23.57 -18.85 -12.94
C GLY A 147 22.17 -18.87 -12.32
N THR A 148 21.94 -18.11 -11.25
CA THR A 148 20.63 -18.06 -10.56
C THR A 148 19.90 -16.73 -10.74
N ASP A 149 20.58 -15.70 -11.20
CA ASP A 149 20.09 -14.32 -11.27
C ASP A 149 18.81 -14.19 -12.10
N GLN A 150 18.77 -14.83 -13.28
CA GLN A 150 17.59 -14.82 -14.14
C GLN A 150 16.34 -15.35 -13.41
N ARG A 151 16.47 -16.47 -12.70
CA ARG A 151 15.33 -17.07 -11.98
C ARG A 151 14.86 -16.18 -10.83
N PHE A 152 15.78 -15.52 -10.13
CA PHE A 152 15.43 -14.56 -9.07
C PHE A 152 14.76 -13.31 -9.65
N ALA A 153 15.24 -12.81 -10.80
CA ALA A 153 14.61 -11.69 -11.49
C ALA A 153 13.17 -12.04 -11.93
N GLU A 154 12.96 -13.21 -12.52
CA GLU A 154 11.63 -13.72 -12.92
C GLU A 154 10.69 -13.85 -11.71
N GLN A 155 11.18 -14.41 -10.60
CA GLN A 155 10.40 -14.58 -9.39
C GLN A 155 10.05 -13.24 -8.73
N THR A 156 11.00 -12.30 -8.73
CA THR A 156 10.76 -10.95 -8.23
C THR A 156 9.71 -10.23 -9.07
N ALA A 157 9.83 -10.30 -10.40
CA ALA A 157 8.85 -9.72 -11.31
C ALA A 157 7.44 -10.32 -11.11
N ALA A 158 7.34 -11.65 -10.95
CA ALA A 158 6.08 -12.33 -10.66
C ALA A 158 5.47 -11.88 -9.31
N THR A 159 6.32 -11.72 -8.29
CA THR A 159 5.89 -11.27 -6.96
C THR A 159 5.39 -9.82 -6.99
N GLU A 160 6.08 -8.92 -7.69
CA GLU A 160 5.65 -7.53 -7.85
C GLU A 160 4.37 -7.42 -8.68
N ALA A 161 4.22 -8.23 -9.73
CA ALA A 161 2.98 -8.31 -10.51
C ALA A 161 1.81 -8.78 -9.64
N LEU A 162 2.01 -9.78 -8.76
CA LEU A 162 0.99 -10.23 -7.81
C LEU A 162 0.63 -9.15 -6.80
N ARG A 163 1.63 -8.45 -6.24
CA ARG A 163 1.42 -7.33 -5.33
C ARG A 163 0.61 -6.20 -5.98
N GLY A 164 0.92 -5.85 -7.23
CA GLY A 164 0.16 -4.88 -8.00
C GLY A 164 -1.31 -5.29 -8.18
N ARG A 165 -1.56 -6.57 -8.53
CA ARG A 165 -2.93 -7.10 -8.67
C ARG A 165 -3.69 -7.07 -7.34
N MET A 166 -3.05 -7.39 -6.22
CA MET A 166 -3.68 -7.31 -4.89
C MET A 166 -4.04 -5.87 -4.52
N ALA A 167 -3.24 -4.89 -4.89
CA ALA A 167 -3.54 -3.47 -4.67
C ALA A 167 -4.70 -2.95 -5.52
N ASP A 168 -5.06 -3.66 -6.58
CA ASP A 168 -6.14 -3.29 -7.51
C ASP A 168 -7.40 -4.17 -7.34
N ILE A 169 -7.42 -5.09 -6.38
CA ILE A 169 -8.54 -6.05 -6.23
C ILE A 169 -9.87 -5.37 -5.90
N ASP A 170 -9.82 -4.26 -5.14
CA ASP A 170 -11.01 -3.48 -4.76
C ASP A 170 -11.37 -2.39 -5.78
N LYS A 171 -10.59 -2.26 -6.84
CA LYS A 171 -10.87 -1.33 -7.95
C LYS A 171 -11.53 -2.09 -9.09
N TYR A 172 -12.53 -1.47 -9.71
CA TYR A 172 -13.32 -2.11 -10.75
C TYR A 172 -13.26 -1.38 -12.08
N ASN A 173 -13.22 -2.16 -13.15
CA ASN A 173 -13.50 -1.70 -14.50
C ASN A 173 -14.99 -1.94 -14.81
N ILE A 174 -15.67 -0.91 -15.33
CA ILE A 174 -17.04 -1.04 -15.82
C ILE A 174 -16.98 -1.63 -17.23
N LYS A 175 -17.53 -2.82 -17.43
CA LYS A 175 -17.58 -3.52 -18.71
C LYS A 175 -18.85 -3.23 -19.51
N GLY A 176 -19.89 -2.78 -18.82
CA GLY A 176 -21.15 -2.40 -19.42
C GLY A 176 -22.11 -1.81 -18.40
N THR A 177 -23.04 -0.98 -18.87
CA THR A 177 -24.11 -0.40 -18.05
C THR A 177 -25.44 -0.54 -18.77
N THR A 178 -26.44 -1.07 -18.08
CA THR A 178 -27.82 -1.13 -18.53
C THR A 178 -28.68 -0.24 -17.64
N ASN A 179 -29.42 0.72 -18.24
CA ASN A 179 -30.30 1.60 -17.52
C ASN A 179 -31.75 1.15 -17.69
N VAL A 180 -32.42 0.88 -16.59
CA VAL A 180 -33.85 0.53 -16.55
C VAL A 180 -34.64 1.71 -16.02
N ASN A 181 -35.59 2.22 -16.80
CA ASN A 181 -36.38 3.38 -16.45
C ASN A 181 -37.69 3.01 -15.73
N PHE A 182 -38.19 3.96 -14.91
CA PHE A 182 -39.38 3.78 -14.11
C PHE A 182 -40.35 4.98 -14.26
N ASP A 183 -41.63 4.67 -14.16
CA ASP A 183 -42.66 5.70 -14.06
C ASP A 183 -42.51 6.54 -12.77
N THR A 184 -43.07 7.75 -12.77
CA THR A 184 -43.09 8.63 -11.62
C THR A 184 -43.71 7.96 -10.40
N GLY A 185 -43.00 7.96 -9.29
CA GLY A 185 -43.41 7.37 -8.02
C GLY A 185 -43.54 5.83 -8.02
N LYS A 186 -43.24 5.16 -9.12
CA LYS A 186 -43.38 3.68 -9.22
C LYS A 186 -42.00 2.97 -9.14
N ALA A 187 -42.06 1.69 -8.72
CA ALA A 187 -40.95 0.74 -8.71
C ALA A 187 -41.36 -0.59 -9.39
N VAL A 188 -42.11 -0.47 -10.50
CA VAL A 188 -42.61 -1.62 -11.29
C VAL A 188 -41.78 -1.70 -12.56
N LEU A 189 -41.26 -2.89 -12.86
CA LEU A 189 -40.51 -3.18 -14.09
C LEU A 189 -41.47 -3.36 -15.26
N SER A 190 -41.18 -2.70 -16.41
CA SER A 190 -41.82 -2.99 -17.67
C SER A 190 -41.37 -4.34 -18.24
N ALA A 191 -42.11 -4.91 -19.20
CA ALA A 191 -41.71 -6.13 -19.89
C ALA A 191 -40.33 -5.96 -20.58
N GLN A 192 -40.14 -4.83 -21.27
CA GLN A 192 -38.87 -4.51 -21.91
C GLN A 192 -37.72 -4.46 -20.92
N ALA A 193 -37.92 -3.79 -19.76
CA ALA A 193 -36.92 -3.74 -18.70
C ALA A 193 -36.56 -5.13 -18.18
N GLN A 194 -37.51 -6.03 -18.08
CA GLN A 194 -37.30 -7.42 -17.66
C GLN A 194 -36.42 -8.17 -18.66
N ASP A 195 -36.66 -8.04 -19.94
CA ASP A 195 -35.86 -8.66 -21.00
C ASP A 195 -34.43 -8.10 -21.02
N GLU A 196 -34.27 -6.79 -20.93
CA GLU A 196 -32.96 -6.11 -20.87
C GLU A 196 -32.13 -6.56 -19.64
N LEU A 197 -32.78 -6.74 -18.48
CA LEU A 197 -32.10 -7.21 -17.26
C LEU A 197 -31.58 -8.66 -17.43
N CYS A 198 -32.38 -9.56 -18.02
CA CYS A 198 -31.93 -10.92 -18.23
C CYS A 198 -30.85 -11.02 -19.32
N ALA A 199 -30.90 -10.18 -20.36
CA ALA A 199 -29.82 -10.07 -21.34
C ALA A 199 -28.52 -9.57 -20.69
N THR A 200 -28.61 -8.57 -19.79
CA THR A 200 -27.47 -8.06 -19.01
C THR A 200 -26.87 -9.14 -18.12
N ALA A 201 -27.71 -9.89 -17.39
CA ALA A 201 -27.25 -11.00 -16.55
C ALA A 201 -26.54 -12.09 -17.37
N SER A 202 -27.10 -12.46 -18.53
CA SER A 202 -26.49 -13.44 -19.43
C SER A 202 -25.15 -12.95 -20.00
N SER A 203 -25.04 -11.67 -20.39
CA SER A 203 -23.80 -11.07 -20.84
C SER A 203 -22.73 -11.10 -19.74
N ALA A 204 -23.10 -10.73 -18.52
CA ALA A 204 -22.21 -10.73 -17.36
C ALA A 204 -21.81 -12.16 -16.96
N GLU A 205 -22.66 -13.18 -17.15
CA GLU A 205 -22.35 -14.57 -16.85
C GLU A 205 -21.24 -15.12 -17.74
N GLY A 206 -21.19 -14.68 -18.99
CA GLY A 206 -20.13 -15.03 -19.94
C GLY A 206 -18.77 -14.35 -19.64
N MET A 207 -18.72 -13.40 -18.72
CA MET A 207 -17.48 -12.73 -18.31
C MET A 207 -16.91 -13.33 -17.04
N ASN A 208 -15.63 -13.70 -17.08
CA ASN A 208 -14.93 -14.19 -15.90
C ASN A 208 -14.91 -13.13 -14.80
N ASN A 209 -15.17 -13.55 -13.56
CA ASN A 209 -15.13 -12.69 -12.36
C ASN A 209 -16.03 -11.44 -12.41
N ALA A 210 -17.03 -11.40 -13.28
CA ALA A 210 -17.98 -10.29 -13.35
C ALA A 210 -18.87 -10.23 -12.11
N LEU A 211 -19.08 -9.04 -11.59
CA LEU A 211 -20.00 -8.68 -10.53
C LEU A 211 -21.04 -7.69 -11.08
N LEU A 212 -22.25 -7.70 -10.53
CA LEU A 212 -23.24 -6.66 -10.82
C LEU A 212 -23.34 -5.66 -9.66
N LEU A 213 -23.30 -4.38 -9.99
CA LEU A 213 -23.63 -3.29 -9.09
C LEU A 213 -24.94 -2.64 -9.56
N VAL A 214 -25.94 -2.60 -8.68
CA VAL A 214 -27.25 -2.04 -8.96
C VAL A 214 -27.44 -0.76 -8.18
N VAL A 215 -27.63 0.36 -8.88
CA VAL A 215 -27.78 1.69 -8.28
C VAL A 215 -29.09 2.32 -8.76
N GLY A 216 -29.95 2.66 -7.80
CA GLY A 216 -31.23 3.32 -8.08
C GLY A 216 -31.13 4.83 -7.98
N TYR A 217 -31.85 5.52 -8.88
CA TYR A 217 -31.92 6.98 -8.94
C TYR A 217 -33.37 7.45 -9.08
N THR A 218 -33.61 8.72 -8.75
CA THR A 218 -34.89 9.44 -8.97
C THR A 218 -34.64 10.69 -9.79
N ASP A 219 -35.72 11.31 -10.23
CA ASP A 219 -35.72 12.72 -10.63
C ASP A 219 -35.74 13.62 -9.36
N SER A 220 -35.72 14.94 -9.56
CA SER A 220 -35.71 15.93 -8.48
C SER A 220 -37.11 16.24 -7.91
N VAL A 221 -38.12 15.43 -8.18
CA VAL A 221 -39.50 15.67 -7.68
C VAL A 221 -39.70 14.93 -6.36
N GLY A 222 -40.05 15.68 -5.31
CA GLY A 222 -40.30 15.15 -3.96
C GLY A 222 -39.22 15.56 -2.96
N SER A 223 -39.35 15.08 -1.70
CA SER A 223 -38.31 15.29 -0.71
C SER A 223 -37.14 14.32 -0.91
N GLN A 224 -35.96 14.70 -0.42
CA GLN A 224 -34.78 13.85 -0.49
C GLN A 224 -34.99 12.51 0.22
N GLU A 225 -35.66 12.51 1.38
CA GLU A 225 -35.97 11.30 2.15
C GLU A 225 -36.88 10.36 1.35
N TYR A 226 -37.92 10.92 0.70
CA TYR A 226 -38.83 10.14 -0.15
C TYR A 226 -38.05 9.54 -1.34
N ASN A 227 -37.23 10.34 -2.00
CA ASN A 227 -36.43 9.93 -3.14
C ASN A 227 -35.39 8.88 -2.76
N GLN A 228 -34.79 8.96 -1.55
CA GLN A 228 -33.89 7.94 -1.04
C GLN A 228 -34.60 6.59 -0.92
N VAL A 229 -35.75 6.55 -0.24
CA VAL A 229 -36.54 5.30 -0.08
C VAL A 229 -37.01 4.76 -1.43
N LEU A 230 -37.43 5.65 -2.35
CA LEU A 230 -37.90 5.21 -3.68
C LEU A 230 -36.76 4.63 -4.53
N SER A 231 -35.58 5.24 -4.49
CA SER A 231 -34.40 4.75 -5.22
C SER A 231 -33.93 3.39 -4.69
N GLU A 232 -33.90 3.18 -3.38
CA GLU A 232 -33.61 1.91 -2.74
C GLU A 232 -34.63 0.81 -3.12
N LYS A 233 -35.93 1.17 -3.11
CA LYS A 233 -37.00 0.26 -3.49
C LYS A 233 -36.89 -0.16 -4.96
N ARG A 234 -36.51 0.74 -5.87
CA ARG A 234 -36.26 0.44 -7.28
C ARG A 234 -35.06 -0.49 -7.44
N ALA A 235 -33.93 -0.18 -6.78
CA ALA A 235 -32.73 -1.00 -6.80
C ALA A 235 -33.03 -2.43 -6.30
N SER A 236 -33.71 -2.53 -5.15
CA SER A 236 -34.11 -3.84 -4.59
C SER A 236 -35.04 -4.63 -5.51
N ARG A 237 -35.94 -3.96 -6.25
CA ARG A 237 -36.82 -4.60 -7.22
C ARG A 237 -36.04 -5.21 -8.37
N VAL A 238 -35.03 -4.48 -8.90
CA VAL A 238 -34.14 -4.97 -9.96
C VAL A 238 -33.31 -6.15 -9.48
N VAL A 239 -32.71 -6.04 -8.28
CA VAL A 239 -31.92 -7.14 -7.68
C VAL A 239 -32.73 -8.41 -7.54
N ASN A 240 -33.95 -8.29 -6.97
CA ASN A 240 -34.84 -9.44 -6.82
C ASN A 240 -35.20 -10.08 -8.17
N TYR A 241 -35.40 -9.27 -9.20
CA TYR A 241 -35.70 -9.78 -10.55
C TYR A 241 -34.51 -10.51 -11.16
N LEU A 242 -33.32 -9.89 -11.11
CA LEU A 242 -32.06 -10.51 -11.59
C LEU A 242 -31.79 -11.87 -10.92
N GLN A 243 -32.04 -11.97 -9.62
CA GLN A 243 -31.79 -13.21 -8.88
C GLN A 243 -32.86 -14.27 -9.11
N GLN A 244 -34.16 -13.89 -9.09
CA GLN A 244 -35.28 -14.84 -9.12
C GLN A 244 -35.67 -15.25 -10.53
N ALA A 245 -35.68 -14.29 -11.48
CA ALA A 245 -36.13 -14.54 -12.84
C ALA A 245 -34.96 -14.82 -13.81
N CYS A 246 -33.84 -14.06 -13.69
CA CYS A 246 -32.70 -14.24 -14.58
C CYS A 246 -31.62 -15.18 -14.02
N GLY A 247 -31.77 -15.69 -12.80
CA GLY A 247 -30.87 -16.70 -12.20
C GLY A 247 -29.51 -16.17 -11.75
N TRP A 248 -29.33 -14.84 -11.67
CA TRP A 248 -28.06 -14.24 -11.23
C TRP A 248 -27.73 -14.63 -9.79
N LYS A 249 -26.47 -15.02 -9.55
CA LYS A 249 -26.05 -15.54 -8.25
C LYS A 249 -25.85 -14.42 -7.23
N PRO A 250 -26.42 -14.49 -6.00
CA PRO A 250 -26.31 -13.46 -4.98
C PRO A 250 -24.85 -13.09 -4.64
N TYR A 251 -23.94 -14.06 -4.61
CA TYR A 251 -22.51 -13.82 -4.29
C TYR A 251 -21.73 -13.09 -5.41
N ARG A 252 -22.33 -12.93 -6.60
CA ARG A 252 -21.80 -12.15 -7.71
C ARG A 252 -22.45 -10.76 -7.79
N MET A 253 -23.04 -10.28 -6.70
CA MET A 253 -23.71 -8.99 -6.63
C MET A 253 -23.11 -8.14 -5.52
N LEU A 254 -22.74 -6.92 -5.86
CA LEU A 254 -22.35 -5.91 -4.86
C LEU A 254 -23.61 -5.36 -4.19
N THR A 255 -23.43 -4.74 -3.00
CA THR A 255 -24.54 -4.18 -2.23
C THR A 255 -25.32 -3.17 -3.08
N PRO A 256 -26.62 -3.40 -3.34
CA PRO A 256 -27.44 -2.46 -4.07
C PRO A 256 -27.61 -1.16 -3.26
N THR A 257 -27.62 -0.03 -3.94
CA THR A 257 -27.69 1.29 -3.29
C THR A 257 -28.73 2.18 -3.95
N GLY A 258 -29.50 2.92 -3.15
CA GLY A 258 -30.29 4.04 -3.61
C GLY A 258 -29.48 5.32 -3.47
N MET A 259 -29.47 6.15 -4.49
CA MET A 259 -28.72 7.43 -4.55
C MET A 259 -29.64 8.65 -4.69
N SER A 260 -30.94 8.47 -4.42
CA SER A 260 -31.90 9.56 -4.52
C SER A 260 -31.80 10.28 -5.89
N GLU A 261 -31.75 11.59 -5.91
CA GLU A 261 -31.61 12.46 -7.08
C GLU A 261 -30.15 12.78 -7.45
N ALA A 262 -29.19 12.10 -6.81
CA ALA A 262 -27.77 12.28 -7.11
C ALA A 262 -27.47 11.78 -8.53
N ASP A 263 -26.38 12.33 -9.11
CA ASP A 263 -25.83 11.95 -10.41
C ASP A 263 -26.89 11.93 -11.55
N PRO A 264 -27.52 13.07 -11.87
CA PRO A 264 -28.54 13.16 -12.92
C PRO A 264 -27.93 12.88 -14.31
N LEU A 265 -28.55 11.96 -15.06
CA LEU A 265 -28.13 11.63 -16.43
C LEU A 265 -28.52 12.74 -17.43
N ALA A 266 -29.59 13.47 -17.13
CA ALA A 266 -30.12 14.57 -17.94
C ALA A 266 -30.68 15.69 -17.05
N SER A 267 -30.99 16.87 -17.65
CA SER A 267 -31.54 17.98 -16.88
C SER A 267 -32.88 17.63 -16.25
N ASN A 268 -33.01 17.94 -14.96
CA ASN A 268 -34.25 17.81 -14.21
C ASN A 268 -35.28 18.94 -14.52
N ASP A 269 -34.95 19.87 -15.39
CA ASP A 269 -35.89 20.96 -15.80
C ASP A 269 -36.89 20.52 -16.87
N THR A 270 -36.58 19.43 -17.60
CA THR A 270 -37.42 18.89 -18.68
C THR A 270 -38.14 17.62 -18.27
N VAL A 271 -39.27 17.33 -18.88
CA VAL A 271 -40.04 16.10 -18.65
C VAL A 271 -39.24 14.86 -19.08
N GLU A 272 -38.57 14.97 -20.20
CA GLU A 272 -37.75 13.93 -20.83
C GLU A 272 -36.53 13.64 -19.99
N GLY A 273 -35.84 14.66 -19.46
CA GLY A 273 -34.68 14.50 -18.60
C GLY A 273 -35.05 13.87 -17.26
N LYS A 274 -36.15 14.28 -16.64
CA LYS A 274 -36.70 13.60 -15.44
C LYS A 274 -36.99 12.12 -15.72
N ALA A 275 -37.55 11.80 -16.90
CA ALA A 275 -37.80 10.39 -17.27
C ALA A 275 -36.51 9.58 -17.35
N GLN A 276 -35.43 10.16 -17.89
CA GLN A 276 -34.10 9.52 -17.93
C GLN A 276 -33.48 9.36 -16.51
N ASN A 277 -33.69 10.33 -15.64
CA ASN A 277 -33.17 10.28 -14.25
C ASN A 277 -33.88 9.26 -13.38
N ARG A 278 -35.17 8.95 -13.64
CA ARG A 278 -35.91 7.86 -12.97
C ARG A 278 -35.43 6.49 -13.42
N ARG A 279 -34.20 6.12 -13.08
CA ARG A 279 -33.56 4.89 -13.54
C ARG A 279 -32.99 4.03 -12.43
N VAL A 280 -32.72 2.79 -12.78
CA VAL A 280 -31.78 1.94 -12.09
C VAL A 280 -30.67 1.59 -13.05
N ALA A 281 -29.45 1.90 -12.70
CA ALA A 281 -28.24 1.50 -13.43
C ALA A 281 -27.75 0.15 -12.93
N VAL A 282 -27.63 -0.81 -13.84
CA VAL A 282 -27.00 -2.12 -13.59
C VAL A 282 -25.64 -2.12 -14.28
N ASN A 283 -24.60 -2.05 -13.49
CA ASN A 283 -23.23 -2.01 -13.97
C ASN A 283 -22.59 -3.39 -13.89
N ILE A 284 -22.02 -3.86 -15.00
CA ILE A 284 -21.17 -5.06 -15.03
C ILE A 284 -19.76 -4.62 -14.69
N LEU A 285 -19.22 -5.14 -13.60
CA LEU A 285 -17.93 -4.78 -13.05
C LEU A 285 -16.99 -5.98 -13.07
N VAL A 286 -15.73 -5.76 -13.39
CA VAL A 286 -14.65 -6.73 -13.18
C VAL A 286 -13.56 -6.06 -12.37
N SER A 287 -13.07 -6.72 -11.30
CA SER A 287 -11.95 -6.20 -10.53
C SER A 287 -10.74 -5.98 -11.43
N LYS A 288 -10.05 -4.84 -11.29
CA LYS A 288 -8.82 -4.54 -12.05
C LYS A 288 -7.73 -5.57 -11.80
N GLY A 289 -7.66 -6.11 -10.59
CA GLY A 289 -6.71 -7.15 -10.24
C GLY A 289 -6.94 -8.49 -10.95
N LEU A 290 -8.17 -8.73 -11.47
CA LEU A 290 -8.60 -9.97 -12.12
C LEU A 290 -8.93 -9.79 -13.61
N ASP A 291 -8.92 -8.55 -14.11
CA ASP A 291 -9.27 -8.23 -15.49
C ASP A 291 -8.15 -8.67 -16.45
N GLY A 292 -8.51 -9.55 -17.38
CA GLY A 292 -7.56 -10.13 -18.35
C GLY A 292 -6.86 -11.42 -17.92
N LEU A 293 -7.39 -12.09 -16.88
CA LEU A 293 -6.96 -13.45 -16.48
C LEU A 293 -7.80 -14.51 -17.17
#